data_7aae09bb9673004272fce6a561db5e2a
#
_entry.id   7aae09bb9673004272fce6a561db5e2a
#
_cell.length_a   1.000
_cell.length_b   1.000
_cell.length_c   1.000
_cell.angle_alpha   90.00
_cell.angle_beta   90.00
_cell.angle_gamma   90.00
#
_symmetry.space_group_name_H-M   'P 1'
#
loop_
_entity.id
_entity.type
_entity.pdbx_description
1 polymer ?
#
loop_
_entity_poly.entity_id
_entity_poly.type
_entity_poly.pdbx_seq_one_letter_code
_entity_poly.pdbx_strand_id
1 'polypeptide(L)'
;MKRSVFILVFTIFAAFAAPAQVNVGMTDTASYYPLLRGRRVAVLANQTSVAELPGAPGADASGRVHLVDLLHGEGFAVAAIFSPEHGFRGTADAGEQVASSVDARTGIPIRSLYDGNAKQPSDEAMRSFDVLVVDMQDVGLRFYTYYISMLRMMDACADFGRRVVVLDRPNPVSYTHL
;
A
#
# COMPACT_ATOMS: atom_id res chain seq x y z
N MET A 1 48.68 20.66 -13.86
CA MET A 1 47.35 21.32 -13.78
C MET A 1 46.26 20.68 -14.65
N LYS A 2 46.51 20.33 -15.93
CA LYS A 2 45.42 19.79 -16.82
C LYS A 2 44.82 18.45 -16.39
N ARG A 3 45.61 17.52 -15.79
CA ARG A 3 45.08 16.21 -15.31
C ARG A 3 44.15 16.31 -14.09
N SER A 4 44.46 17.22 -13.15
CA SER A 4 43.67 17.38 -11.93
C SER A 4 42.29 18.02 -12.21
N VAL A 5 42.21 18.91 -13.21
CA VAL A 5 40.94 19.53 -13.65
C VAL A 5 40.03 18.48 -14.30
N PHE A 6 40.60 17.54 -15.07
CA PHE A 6 39.83 16.48 -15.74
C PHE A 6 39.22 15.49 -14.74
N ILE A 7 39.96 15.16 -13.67
CA ILE A 7 39.46 14.29 -12.59
C ILE A 7 38.34 14.97 -11.81
N LEU A 8 38.46 16.28 -11.54
CA LEU A 8 37.44 17.03 -10.83
C LEU A 8 36.13 17.14 -11.64
N VAL A 9 36.22 17.40 -12.93
CA VAL A 9 35.05 17.48 -13.82
C VAL A 9 34.36 16.10 -13.93
N PHE A 10 35.11 14.99 -14.00
CA PHE A 10 34.56 13.65 -14.07
C PHE A 10 33.88 13.24 -12.74
N THR A 11 34.40 13.63 -11.60
CA THR A 11 33.78 13.37 -10.28
C THR A 11 32.49 14.18 -10.10
N ILE A 12 32.43 15.41 -10.58
CA ILE A 12 31.21 16.23 -10.54
C ILE A 12 30.15 15.62 -11.47
N PHE A 13 30.53 15.18 -12.68
CA PHE A 13 29.57 14.53 -13.61
C PHE A 13 29.04 13.19 -13.10
N ALA A 14 29.87 12.38 -12.43
CA ALA A 14 29.45 11.13 -11.80
C ALA A 14 28.47 11.35 -10.63
N ALA A 15 28.63 12.46 -9.89
CA ALA A 15 27.70 12.80 -8.81
C ALA A 15 26.31 13.19 -9.31
N PHE A 16 26.20 13.74 -10.53
CA PHE A 16 24.89 14.08 -11.16
C PHE A 16 24.23 12.88 -11.87
N ALA A 17 24.94 11.77 -12.06
CA ALA A 17 24.46 10.59 -12.77
C ALA A 17 23.92 9.49 -11.81
N ALA A 18 23.86 9.76 -10.50
CA ALA A 18 23.24 8.82 -9.56
C ALA A 18 21.73 8.72 -9.88
N PRO A 19 21.22 7.53 -10.23
CA PRO A 19 19.78 7.38 -10.46
C PRO A 19 19.03 7.79 -9.19
N ALA A 20 17.99 8.61 -9.34
CA ALA A 20 17.12 8.95 -8.22
C ALA A 20 16.50 7.63 -7.70
N GLN A 21 16.76 7.30 -6.47
CA GLN A 21 16.12 6.15 -5.83
C GLN A 21 14.67 6.53 -5.54
N VAL A 22 13.73 5.83 -6.19
CA VAL A 22 12.31 6.00 -5.93
C VAL A 22 11.93 5.12 -4.74
N ASN A 23 11.54 5.76 -3.65
CA ASN A 23 11.02 5.08 -2.49
C ASN A 23 9.50 5.02 -2.55
N VAL A 24 8.91 3.85 -2.32
CA VAL A 24 7.46 3.71 -2.17
C VAL A 24 7.01 4.28 -0.82
N GLY A 25 5.79 4.86 -0.76
CA GLY A 25 5.28 5.49 0.46
C GLY A 25 5.29 4.58 1.69
N MET A 26 5.16 3.28 1.51
CA MET A 26 5.24 2.29 2.59
C MET A 26 6.59 2.33 3.35
N THR A 27 7.69 2.73 2.70
CA THR A 27 9.01 2.77 3.35
C THR A 27 9.23 4.03 4.18
N ASP A 28 8.43 5.09 3.98
CA ASP A 28 8.50 6.32 4.76
C ASP A 28 7.66 6.23 6.05
N THR A 29 8.02 5.28 6.91
CA THR A 29 7.31 5.03 8.17
C THR A 29 7.28 6.22 9.11
N ALA A 30 8.29 7.09 9.05
CA ALA A 30 8.37 8.29 9.87
C ALA A 30 7.22 9.26 9.58
N SER A 31 6.75 9.34 8.34
CA SER A 31 5.67 10.24 7.95
C SER A 31 4.29 9.72 8.33
N TYR A 32 4.02 8.40 8.23
CA TYR A 32 2.65 7.92 8.45
C TYR A 32 2.42 7.20 9.79
N TYR A 33 3.42 6.61 10.44
CA TYR A 33 3.24 5.98 11.77
C TYR A 33 2.63 6.92 12.82
N PRO A 34 3.03 8.21 12.91
CA PRO A 34 2.39 9.14 13.86
C PRO A 34 0.89 9.34 13.62
N LEU A 35 0.43 9.18 12.36
CA LEU A 35 -0.98 9.31 11.99
C LEU A 35 -1.82 8.09 12.44
N LEU A 36 -1.18 6.94 12.66
CA LEU A 36 -1.82 5.67 13.00
C LEU A 36 -1.81 5.37 14.51
N ARG A 37 -0.86 5.94 15.27
CA ARG A 37 -0.70 5.65 16.69
C ARG A 37 -1.96 5.94 17.50
N GLY A 38 -2.36 4.96 18.33
CA GLY A 38 -3.55 5.04 19.18
C GLY A 38 -4.88 4.98 18.43
N ARG A 39 -4.88 4.60 17.15
CA ARG A 39 -6.06 4.49 16.29
C ARG A 39 -6.30 3.05 15.87
N ARG A 40 -7.56 2.70 15.63
CA ARG A 40 -7.91 1.48 14.92
C ARG A 40 -7.66 1.71 13.44
N VAL A 41 -6.82 0.86 12.84
CA VAL A 41 -6.38 0.99 11.46
C VAL A 41 -7.14 -0.01 10.59
N ALA A 42 -7.64 0.42 9.45
CA ALA A 42 -7.99 -0.48 8.35
C ALA A 42 -6.98 -0.33 7.22
N VAL A 43 -6.80 -1.39 6.44
CA VAL A 43 -5.85 -1.38 5.31
C VAL A 43 -6.58 -1.79 4.05
N LEU A 44 -6.51 -0.98 3.00
CA LEU A 44 -6.88 -1.37 1.64
C LEU A 44 -5.61 -1.78 0.91
N ALA A 45 -5.45 -3.07 0.68
CA ALA A 45 -4.22 -3.67 0.19
C ALA A 45 -4.46 -4.93 -0.64
N ASN A 46 -3.47 -5.29 -1.45
CA ASN A 46 -3.42 -6.54 -2.21
C ASN A 46 -1.99 -7.11 -2.24
N GLN A 47 -1.72 -8.11 -3.07
CA GLN A 47 -0.42 -8.76 -3.20
C GLN A 47 0.73 -7.81 -3.60
N THR A 48 0.43 -6.61 -4.11
CA THR A 48 1.46 -5.63 -4.50
C THR A 48 1.91 -4.74 -3.34
N SER A 49 1.22 -4.80 -2.19
CA SER A 49 1.48 -3.98 -1.00
C SER A 49 2.72 -4.47 -0.24
N VAL A 50 3.84 -4.62 -0.94
CA VAL A 50 5.12 -5.12 -0.43
C VAL A 50 6.23 -4.10 -0.67
N ALA A 51 7.18 -4.04 0.29
CA ALA A 51 8.39 -3.25 0.16
C ALA A 51 9.59 -3.99 0.75
N GLU A 52 10.79 -3.55 0.37
CA GLU A 52 12.04 -4.03 0.97
C GLU A 52 12.33 -3.19 2.22
N LEU A 53 12.22 -3.81 3.37
CA LEU A 53 12.51 -3.24 4.69
C LEU A 53 13.24 -4.32 5.52
N PRO A 54 14.54 -4.55 5.26
CA PRO A 54 15.31 -5.58 5.96
C PRO A 54 15.28 -5.39 7.47
N GLY A 55 14.96 -6.46 8.20
CA GLY A 55 14.86 -6.44 9.66
C GLY A 55 13.53 -5.91 10.21
N ALA A 56 12.61 -5.46 9.35
CA ALA A 56 11.27 -5.09 9.80
C ALA A 56 10.48 -6.31 10.30
N PRO A 57 9.58 -6.13 11.28
CA PRO A 57 8.67 -7.20 11.71
C PRO A 57 7.87 -7.75 10.52
N GLY A 58 7.79 -9.08 10.41
CA GLY A 58 7.09 -9.75 9.31
C GLY A 58 7.85 -9.85 7.99
N ALA A 59 9.08 -9.31 7.91
CA ALA A 59 9.92 -9.46 6.71
C ALA A 59 10.35 -10.91 6.48
N ASP A 60 10.39 -11.31 5.23
CA ASP A 60 10.92 -12.61 4.80
C ASP A 60 12.45 -12.62 4.74
N ALA A 61 13.04 -13.76 4.36
CA ALA A 61 14.49 -13.92 4.26
C ALA A 61 15.15 -13.00 3.21
N SER A 62 14.38 -12.45 2.27
CA SER A 62 14.86 -11.46 1.29
C SER A 62 14.73 -10.02 1.79
N GLY A 63 14.20 -9.80 2.99
CA GLY A 63 13.94 -8.48 3.56
C GLY A 63 12.64 -7.85 3.05
N ARG A 64 11.78 -8.59 2.35
CA ARG A 64 10.49 -8.10 1.85
C ARG A 64 9.40 -8.31 2.90
N VAL A 65 8.56 -7.30 3.07
CA VAL A 65 7.45 -7.35 4.00
C VAL A 65 6.17 -6.82 3.35
N HIS A 66 5.05 -7.46 3.63
CA HIS A 66 3.74 -6.93 3.25
C HIS A 66 3.28 -5.89 4.28
N LEU A 67 2.60 -4.82 3.83
CA LEU A 67 2.16 -3.72 4.70
C LEU A 67 1.38 -4.19 5.93
N VAL A 68 0.45 -5.15 5.76
CA VAL A 68 -0.34 -5.69 6.89
C VAL A 68 0.56 -6.41 7.89
N ASP A 69 1.51 -7.21 7.42
CA ASP A 69 2.45 -7.92 8.28
C ASP A 69 3.36 -6.93 9.04
N LEU A 70 3.78 -5.87 8.36
CA LEU A 70 4.56 -4.77 8.96
C LEU A 70 3.76 -4.08 10.08
N LEU A 71 2.57 -3.58 9.78
CA LEU A 71 1.76 -2.84 10.76
C LEU A 71 1.35 -3.72 11.94
N HIS A 72 0.99 -4.98 11.69
CA HIS A 72 0.67 -5.94 12.75
C HIS A 72 1.89 -6.22 13.64
N GLY A 73 3.05 -6.46 13.03
CA GLY A 73 4.30 -6.73 13.75
C GLY A 73 4.82 -5.53 14.56
N GLU A 74 4.56 -4.30 14.10
CA GLU A 74 4.84 -3.05 14.80
C GLU A 74 3.82 -2.74 15.93
N GLY A 75 2.82 -3.60 16.11
CA GLY A 75 1.83 -3.47 17.19
C GLY A 75 0.73 -2.47 16.92
N PHE A 76 0.49 -2.06 15.68
CA PHE A 76 -0.68 -1.23 15.34
C PHE A 76 -1.97 -2.04 15.46
N ALA A 77 -3.05 -1.40 15.91
CA ALA A 77 -4.36 -2.03 16.04
C ALA A 77 -5.05 -2.15 14.67
N VAL A 78 -4.60 -3.11 13.85
CA VAL A 78 -5.20 -3.37 12.53
C VAL A 78 -6.52 -4.11 12.72
N ALA A 79 -7.64 -3.42 12.51
CA ALA A 79 -9.00 -3.92 12.77
C ALA A 79 -9.61 -4.65 11.57
N ALA A 80 -9.22 -4.31 10.35
CA ALA A 80 -9.74 -4.91 9.13
C ALA A 80 -8.79 -4.73 7.94
N ILE A 81 -8.85 -5.68 7.03
CA ILE A 81 -8.23 -5.61 5.71
C ILE A 81 -9.35 -5.53 4.68
N PHE A 82 -9.36 -4.50 3.84
CA PHE A 82 -10.21 -4.43 2.67
C PHE A 82 -9.45 -4.97 1.46
N SER A 83 -10.06 -5.93 0.78
CA SER A 83 -9.46 -6.59 -0.38
C SER A 83 -10.14 -6.12 -1.65
N PRO A 84 -9.38 -5.61 -2.65
CA PRO A 84 -9.90 -5.35 -3.99
C PRO A 84 -10.11 -6.65 -4.77
N GLU A 85 -10.44 -6.53 -6.06
CA GLU A 85 -10.46 -7.64 -7.01
C GLU A 85 -9.14 -8.44 -6.95
N HIS A 86 -9.17 -9.73 -7.20
CA HIS A 86 -8.07 -10.70 -7.07
C HIS A 86 -7.63 -11.05 -5.63
N GLY A 87 -8.31 -10.54 -4.64
CA GLY A 87 -8.04 -10.91 -3.25
C GLY A 87 -6.83 -10.21 -2.62
N PHE A 88 -6.70 -10.40 -1.33
CA PHE A 88 -5.69 -9.72 -0.50
C PHE A 88 -4.26 -10.23 -0.78
N ARG A 89 -4.06 -11.54 -0.94
CA ARG A 89 -2.73 -12.12 -1.19
C ARG A 89 -2.56 -12.65 -2.62
N GLY A 90 -3.46 -12.26 -3.56
CA GLY A 90 -3.36 -12.61 -4.97
C GLY A 90 -3.65 -14.08 -5.28
N THR A 91 -4.49 -14.72 -4.49
CA THR A 91 -4.84 -16.15 -4.62
C THR A 91 -6.15 -16.39 -5.37
N ALA A 92 -6.88 -15.32 -5.71
CA ALA A 92 -8.16 -15.40 -6.41
C ALA A 92 -8.00 -15.04 -7.90
N ASP A 93 -8.72 -15.75 -8.77
CA ASP A 93 -8.75 -15.48 -10.20
C ASP A 93 -9.57 -14.22 -10.55
N ALA A 94 -9.40 -13.72 -11.79
CA ALA A 94 -10.14 -12.55 -12.28
C ALA A 94 -11.65 -12.82 -12.27
N GLY A 95 -12.42 -11.95 -11.61
CA GLY A 95 -13.87 -12.09 -11.51
C GLY A 95 -14.35 -13.12 -10.49
N GLU A 96 -13.45 -13.78 -9.78
CA GLU A 96 -13.82 -14.67 -8.68
C GLU A 96 -14.40 -13.87 -7.50
N GLN A 97 -15.52 -14.35 -6.95
CA GLN A 97 -16.09 -13.77 -5.74
C GLN A 97 -15.22 -14.11 -4.54
N VAL A 98 -14.51 -13.11 -4.03
CA VAL A 98 -13.69 -13.29 -2.82
C VAL A 98 -14.58 -13.11 -1.60
N ALA A 99 -14.94 -14.21 -0.95
CA ALA A 99 -15.68 -14.16 0.30
C ALA A 99 -14.87 -13.47 1.41
N SER A 100 -15.57 -12.78 2.32
CA SER A 100 -14.95 -12.29 3.55
C SER A 100 -14.38 -13.46 4.37
N SER A 101 -13.17 -13.31 4.85
CA SER A 101 -12.39 -14.36 5.51
C SER A 101 -11.50 -13.76 6.60
N VAL A 102 -10.59 -14.55 7.13
CA VAL A 102 -9.58 -14.10 8.12
C VAL A 102 -8.20 -14.39 7.54
N ASP A 103 -7.30 -13.42 7.62
CA ASP A 103 -5.92 -13.63 7.20
C ASP A 103 -5.23 -14.65 8.13
N ALA A 104 -4.76 -15.75 7.54
CA ALA A 104 -4.17 -16.86 8.27
C ALA A 104 -2.89 -16.50 9.04
N ARG A 105 -2.16 -15.45 8.61
CA ARG A 105 -0.91 -15.02 9.26
C ARG A 105 -1.14 -14.13 10.47
N THR A 106 -2.11 -13.23 10.37
CA THR A 106 -2.31 -12.17 11.38
C THR A 106 -3.59 -12.33 12.19
N GLY A 107 -4.52 -13.18 11.74
CA GLY A 107 -5.84 -13.32 12.37
C GLY A 107 -6.78 -12.12 12.09
N ILE A 108 -6.39 -11.19 11.23
CA ILE A 108 -7.17 -9.97 10.95
C ILE A 108 -8.30 -10.30 9.96
N PRO A 109 -9.53 -9.79 10.20
CA PRO A 109 -10.64 -9.99 9.27
C PRO A 109 -10.38 -9.34 7.91
N ILE A 110 -10.60 -10.11 6.84
CA ILE A 110 -10.57 -9.64 5.45
C ILE A 110 -12.00 -9.37 5.01
N ARG A 111 -12.26 -8.17 4.50
CA ARG A 111 -13.53 -7.73 3.94
C ARG A 111 -13.36 -7.52 2.44
N SER A 112 -14.02 -8.34 1.64
CA SER A 112 -13.99 -8.17 0.18
C SER A 112 -14.83 -6.97 -0.25
N LEU A 113 -14.29 -6.20 -1.20
CA LEU A 113 -15.03 -5.14 -1.92
C LEU A 113 -15.70 -5.70 -3.19
N TYR A 114 -15.56 -7.01 -3.45
CA TYR A 114 -16.04 -7.72 -4.65
C TYR A 114 -16.75 -9.03 -4.26
N ASP A 115 -17.64 -8.97 -3.27
CA ASP A 115 -18.45 -10.14 -2.85
C ASP A 115 -19.71 -10.37 -3.69
N GLY A 116 -19.88 -9.64 -4.78
CA GLY A 116 -21.00 -9.74 -5.71
C GLY A 116 -22.26 -8.98 -5.31
N ASN A 117 -22.43 -8.58 -4.06
CA ASN A 117 -23.67 -7.97 -3.56
C ASN A 117 -23.53 -6.49 -3.17
N ALA A 118 -22.39 -6.04 -2.76
CA ALA A 118 -22.21 -4.66 -2.31
C ALA A 118 -21.01 -4.01 -3.01
N LYS A 119 -21.25 -2.89 -3.67
CA LYS A 119 -20.18 -2.06 -4.25
C LYS A 119 -19.51 -1.15 -3.20
N GLN A 120 -19.97 -1.19 -1.96
CA GLN A 120 -19.46 -0.39 -0.83
C GLN A 120 -19.34 -1.26 0.42
N PRO A 121 -18.39 -0.95 1.32
CA PRO A 121 -18.25 -1.67 2.57
C PRO A 121 -19.49 -1.47 3.45
N SER A 122 -19.78 -2.46 4.32
CA SER A 122 -20.90 -2.34 5.26
C SER A 122 -20.64 -1.26 6.32
N ASP A 123 -21.72 -0.70 6.85
CA ASP A 123 -21.67 0.24 7.99
C ASP A 123 -20.89 -0.29 9.18
N GLU A 124 -21.06 -1.58 9.48
CA GLU A 124 -20.32 -2.25 10.56
C GLU A 124 -18.82 -2.22 10.30
N ALA A 125 -18.41 -2.55 9.08
CA ALA A 125 -17.01 -2.50 8.70
C ALA A 125 -16.46 -1.07 8.79
N MET A 126 -17.22 -0.07 8.34
CA MET A 126 -16.81 1.35 8.42
C MET A 126 -16.70 1.89 9.84
N ARG A 127 -17.48 1.35 10.79
CA ARG A 127 -17.37 1.71 12.22
C ARG A 127 -16.26 0.98 12.97
N SER A 128 -15.65 -0.04 12.38
CA SER A 128 -14.62 -0.83 13.04
C SER A 128 -13.26 -0.14 13.14
N PHE A 129 -13.00 0.91 12.35
CA PHE A 129 -11.71 1.60 12.28
C PHE A 129 -11.85 3.13 12.34
N ASP A 130 -10.73 3.82 12.52
CA ASP A 130 -10.64 5.28 12.62
C ASP A 130 -9.85 5.88 11.46
N VAL A 131 -8.89 5.13 10.90
CA VAL A 131 -8.05 5.52 9.77
C VAL A 131 -7.89 4.37 8.78
N LEU A 132 -8.06 4.69 7.49
CA LEU A 132 -7.79 3.79 6.38
C LEU A 132 -6.39 4.08 5.82
N VAL A 133 -5.56 3.05 5.70
CA VAL A 133 -4.29 3.11 4.97
C VAL A 133 -4.50 2.42 3.63
N VAL A 134 -4.15 3.08 2.55
CA VAL A 134 -4.23 2.55 1.18
C VAL A 134 -2.83 2.32 0.64
N ASP A 135 -2.54 1.12 0.20
CA ASP A 135 -1.29 0.75 -0.45
C ASP A 135 -1.54 -0.29 -1.53
N MET A 136 -1.59 0.13 -2.78
CA MET A 136 -1.78 -0.73 -3.94
C MET A 136 -1.03 -0.17 -5.13
N GLN A 137 -0.43 -1.02 -5.95
CA GLN A 137 0.20 -0.60 -7.20
C GLN A 137 -0.87 -0.40 -8.27
N ASP A 138 -1.06 0.83 -8.70
CA ASP A 138 -1.80 1.14 -9.92
C ASP A 138 -0.85 1.17 -11.13
N VAL A 139 -1.35 0.83 -12.31
CA VAL A 139 -0.56 0.78 -13.55
C VAL A 139 -0.98 1.84 -14.57
N GLY A 140 -1.89 2.76 -14.22
CA GLY A 140 -2.33 3.88 -15.05
C GLY A 140 -3.22 3.48 -16.23
N LEU A 141 -3.83 2.31 -16.21
CA LEU A 141 -4.74 1.83 -17.24
C LEU A 141 -6.20 2.06 -16.81
N ARG A 142 -7.02 2.64 -17.69
CA ARG A 142 -8.42 3.01 -17.39
C ARG A 142 -9.31 1.84 -16.97
N PHE A 143 -9.03 0.64 -17.43
CA PHE A 143 -9.78 -0.57 -17.09
C PHE A 143 -9.25 -1.28 -15.84
N TYR A 144 -8.19 -0.77 -15.21
CA TYR A 144 -7.66 -1.30 -13.96
C TYR A 144 -8.50 -0.80 -12.79
N THR A 145 -9.01 -1.72 -11.96
CA THR A 145 -10.09 -1.42 -11.01
C THR A 145 -9.60 -0.94 -9.64
N TYR A 146 -8.30 -0.95 -9.38
CA TYR A 146 -7.76 -0.62 -8.06
C TYR A 146 -8.00 0.83 -7.64
N TYR A 147 -7.83 1.79 -8.57
CA TYR A 147 -8.13 3.20 -8.27
C TYR A 147 -9.63 3.41 -7.99
N ILE A 148 -10.53 2.64 -8.65
CA ILE A 148 -11.97 2.70 -8.38
C ILE A 148 -12.27 2.17 -6.98
N SER A 149 -11.61 1.09 -6.54
CA SER A 149 -11.73 0.56 -5.18
C SER A 149 -11.28 1.60 -4.15
N MET A 150 -10.17 2.30 -4.41
CA MET A 150 -9.69 3.39 -3.57
C MET A 150 -10.72 4.52 -3.49
N LEU A 151 -11.24 5.02 -4.63
CA LEU A 151 -12.22 6.12 -4.65
C LEU A 151 -13.50 5.76 -3.88
N ARG A 152 -14.05 4.55 -4.05
CA ARG A 152 -15.21 4.08 -3.30
C ARG A 152 -14.96 4.04 -1.80
N MET A 153 -13.77 3.58 -1.39
CA MET A 153 -13.40 3.59 0.02
C MET A 153 -13.20 5.02 0.56
N MET A 154 -12.69 5.95 -0.26
CA MET A 154 -12.58 7.36 0.12
C MET A 154 -13.95 8.00 0.32
N ASP A 155 -14.92 7.75 -0.58
CA ASP A 155 -16.31 8.21 -0.43
C ASP A 155 -16.94 7.67 0.85
N ALA A 156 -16.83 6.35 1.09
CA ALA A 156 -17.32 5.75 2.34
C ALA A 156 -16.60 6.33 3.58
N CYS A 157 -15.30 6.58 3.51
CA CYS A 157 -14.57 7.23 4.60
C CYS A 157 -15.07 8.65 4.87
N ALA A 158 -15.42 9.42 3.84
CA ALA A 158 -15.99 10.75 3.99
C ALA A 158 -17.35 10.69 4.70
N ASP A 159 -18.24 9.78 4.30
CA ASP A 159 -19.56 9.60 4.91
C ASP A 159 -19.48 9.22 6.40
N PHE A 160 -18.47 8.46 6.79
CA PHE A 160 -18.26 8.01 8.17
C PHE A 160 -17.24 8.86 8.96
N GLY A 161 -16.73 9.94 8.39
CA GLY A 161 -15.73 10.80 9.04
C GLY A 161 -14.41 10.07 9.34
N ARG A 162 -14.00 9.11 8.49
CA ARG A 162 -12.75 8.36 8.65
C ARG A 162 -11.61 9.08 7.92
N ARG A 163 -10.43 9.03 8.51
CA ARG A 163 -9.22 9.58 7.87
C ARG A 163 -8.67 8.60 6.85
N VAL A 164 -8.12 9.11 5.75
CA VAL A 164 -7.43 8.28 4.73
C VAL A 164 -5.96 8.69 4.65
N VAL A 165 -5.09 7.71 4.60
CA VAL A 165 -3.65 7.84 4.35
C VAL A 165 -3.31 7.00 3.13
N VAL A 166 -2.80 7.63 2.08
CA VAL A 166 -2.37 6.92 0.85
C VAL A 166 -0.85 6.82 0.87
N LEU A 167 -0.36 5.59 0.81
CA LEU A 167 1.06 5.29 0.66
C LEU A 167 1.36 5.18 -0.84
N ASP A 168 1.85 6.28 -1.40
CA ASP A 168 2.01 6.43 -2.84
C ASP A 168 3.04 5.45 -3.42
N ARG A 169 2.77 4.99 -4.64
CA ARG A 169 3.64 4.13 -5.45
C ARG A 169 3.84 4.72 -6.82
N PRO A 170 5.07 4.68 -7.39
CA PRO A 170 5.32 5.19 -8.72
C PRO A 170 4.45 4.45 -9.74
N ASN A 171 3.73 5.21 -10.56
CA ASN A 171 2.94 4.64 -11.64
C ASN A 171 3.85 4.35 -12.85
N PRO A 172 4.05 3.07 -13.24
CA PRO A 172 5.01 2.71 -14.29
C PRO A 172 4.62 3.22 -15.68
N VAL A 173 3.32 3.48 -15.92
CA VAL A 173 2.86 3.94 -17.25
C VAL A 173 3.04 5.44 -17.43
N SER A 174 2.93 6.24 -16.38
CA SER A 174 3.08 7.71 -16.49
C SER A 174 4.50 8.14 -16.86
N TYR A 175 5.49 7.29 -16.73
CA TYR A 175 6.88 7.58 -17.11
C TYR A 175 7.19 7.29 -18.58
N THR A 176 6.28 6.67 -19.33
CA THR A 176 6.48 6.32 -20.75
C THR A 176 5.98 7.37 -21.74
N HIS A 177 5.37 8.45 -21.25
CA HIS A 177 4.75 9.50 -22.06
C HIS A 177 5.35 10.90 -21.79
N LEU A 178 6.55 10.95 -21.25
CA LEU A 178 7.34 12.16 -21.11
C LEU A 178 8.32 12.32 -22.26
#